data_96f1497d6fdef6b77d1f97aede65246b
#
_entry.id   96f1497d6fdef6b77d1f97aede65246b
#
_cell.length_a   1.000
_cell.length_b   1.000
_cell.length_c   1.000
_cell.angle_alpha   90.00
_cell.angle_beta   90.00
_cell.angle_gamma   90.00
#
_symmetry.space_group_name_H-M   'P 1'
#
loop_
_entity.id
_entity.type
_entity.pdbx_description
1 polymer ?
#
loop_
_entity_poly.entity_id
_entity_poly.type
_entity_poly.pdbx_seq_one_letter_code
_entity_poly.pdbx_strand_id
1 'polypeptide(L)'
;MRSSPRLDPFKPAIDAMLTADTTAQRKQRHTARRVLARLIEEHGAEELSYSTVRDYVRVRRAQIDVEAARRVEVFVPQEHGPGAEAEVDFDELWVVLNGVKTKCHMFVFRLSQSGKAIHRIYPTQAQEAFLEGHIEAFNEIGGVPVRHIRYDNLTSAVTAVVFGQSRQRQENDRWVLFKSHYGF
;
A
#
# COMPACT_ATOMS: atom_id res chain seq x y z
N MET A 1 -33.14 -13.14 -8.18
CA MET A 1 -32.42 -13.73 -9.34
C MET A 1 -33.41 -14.50 -10.20
N ARG A 2 -33.46 -14.27 -11.52
CA ARG A 2 -34.30 -15.10 -12.37
C ARG A 2 -33.78 -16.55 -12.34
N SER A 3 -34.65 -17.50 -12.08
CA SER A 3 -34.34 -18.93 -12.12
C SER A 3 -33.86 -19.31 -13.55
N SER A 4 -32.72 -19.97 -13.63
CA SER A 4 -32.19 -20.51 -14.88
C SER A 4 -31.97 -22.01 -14.69
N PRO A 5 -33.03 -22.82 -14.87
CA PRO A 5 -32.99 -24.26 -14.56
C PRO A 5 -31.84 -25.01 -15.21
N ARG A 6 -31.40 -24.57 -16.41
CA ARG A 6 -30.29 -25.18 -17.15
C ARG A 6 -28.92 -24.87 -16.50
N LEU A 7 -28.79 -23.74 -15.78
CA LEU A 7 -27.55 -23.34 -15.09
C LEU A 7 -27.46 -23.94 -13.69
N ASP A 8 -28.60 -24.21 -13.05
CA ASP A 8 -28.65 -24.59 -11.64
C ASP A 8 -27.74 -25.77 -11.27
N PRO A 9 -27.61 -26.84 -12.07
CA PRO A 9 -26.72 -27.98 -11.78
C PRO A 9 -25.22 -27.56 -11.76
N PHE A 10 -24.85 -26.52 -12.49
CA PHE A 10 -23.47 -26.11 -12.69
C PHE A 10 -23.04 -24.95 -11.74
N LYS A 11 -23.98 -24.35 -11.01
CA LYS A 11 -23.70 -23.27 -10.06
C LYS A 11 -22.62 -23.63 -9.02
N PRO A 12 -22.62 -24.82 -8.39
CA PRO A 12 -21.59 -25.18 -7.43
C PRO A 12 -20.18 -25.19 -8.03
N ALA A 13 -20.05 -25.69 -9.26
CA ALA A 13 -18.76 -25.69 -9.97
C ALA A 13 -18.29 -24.27 -10.31
N ILE A 14 -19.18 -23.38 -10.74
CA ILE A 14 -18.87 -21.95 -10.97
C ILE A 14 -18.45 -21.28 -9.66
N ASP A 15 -19.18 -21.50 -8.59
CA ASP A 15 -18.91 -20.91 -7.28
C ASP A 15 -17.54 -21.34 -6.75
N ALA A 16 -17.17 -22.62 -6.93
CA ALA A 16 -15.84 -23.12 -6.55
C ALA A 16 -14.71 -22.42 -7.34
N MET A 17 -14.87 -22.23 -8.66
CA MET A 17 -13.92 -21.52 -9.50
C MET A 17 -13.77 -20.04 -9.05
N LEU A 18 -14.89 -19.37 -8.79
CA LEU A 18 -14.89 -17.96 -8.36
C LEU A 18 -14.34 -17.77 -6.96
N THR A 19 -14.56 -18.73 -6.05
CA THR A 19 -13.99 -18.71 -4.70
C THR A 19 -12.48 -18.91 -4.77
N ALA A 20 -11.96 -19.81 -5.61
CA ALA A 20 -10.53 -19.95 -5.83
C ALA A 20 -9.89 -18.67 -6.41
N ASP A 21 -10.62 -17.91 -7.22
CA ASP A 21 -10.17 -16.64 -7.78
C ASP A 21 -9.90 -15.56 -6.71
N THR A 22 -10.50 -15.66 -5.51
CA THR A 22 -10.32 -14.66 -4.45
C THR A 22 -8.87 -14.58 -3.95
N THR A 23 -8.16 -15.70 -3.95
CA THR A 23 -6.74 -15.80 -3.55
C THR A 23 -5.78 -15.75 -4.74
N ALA A 24 -6.30 -15.85 -5.97
CA ALA A 24 -5.49 -15.87 -7.18
C ALA A 24 -5.06 -14.45 -7.62
N GLN A 25 -3.87 -14.35 -8.20
CA GLN A 25 -3.40 -13.12 -8.84
C GLN A 25 -4.37 -12.66 -9.95
N ARG A 26 -4.57 -11.35 -10.11
CA ARG A 26 -5.55 -10.76 -11.05
C ARG A 26 -5.48 -11.35 -12.46
N LYS A 27 -4.28 -11.64 -12.98
CA LYS A 27 -4.08 -12.22 -14.33
C LYS A 27 -4.46 -13.69 -14.44
N GLN A 28 -4.59 -14.39 -13.32
CA GLN A 28 -4.89 -15.82 -13.25
C GLN A 28 -6.37 -16.10 -12.99
N ARG A 29 -7.17 -15.08 -12.68
CA ARG A 29 -8.59 -15.21 -12.40
C ARG A 29 -9.38 -15.64 -13.62
N HIS A 30 -10.38 -16.48 -13.42
CA HIS A 30 -11.24 -17.00 -14.49
C HIS A 30 -12.07 -15.88 -15.12
N THR A 31 -12.02 -15.74 -16.43
CA THR A 31 -13.00 -14.95 -17.18
C THR A 31 -14.29 -15.76 -17.36
N ALA A 32 -15.41 -15.10 -17.64
CA ALA A 32 -16.67 -15.83 -17.91
C ALA A 32 -16.56 -16.80 -19.11
N ARG A 33 -15.72 -16.48 -20.10
CA ARG A 33 -15.41 -17.39 -21.22
C ARG A 33 -14.65 -18.62 -20.76
N ARG A 34 -13.67 -18.47 -19.88
CA ARG A 34 -12.90 -19.58 -19.33
C ARG A 34 -13.74 -20.46 -18.42
N VAL A 35 -14.65 -19.85 -17.63
CA VAL A 35 -15.63 -20.59 -16.83
C VAL A 35 -16.52 -21.46 -17.74
N LEU A 36 -17.09 -20.88 -18.81
CA LEU A 36 -17.91 -21.65 -19.75
C LEU A 36 -17.11 -22.78 -20.42
N ALA A 37 -15.89 -22.52 -20.89
CA ALA A 37 -15.04 -23.54 -21.50
C ALA A 37 -14.81 -24.72 -20.54
N ARG A 38 -14.47 -24.45 -19.29
CA ARG A 38 -14.29 -25.51 -18.27
C ARG A 38 -15.58 -26.26 -17.96
N LEU A 39 -16.72 -25.57 -17.91
CA LEU A 39 -18.01 -26.26 -17.74
C LEU A 39 -18.33 -27.21 -18.89
N ILE A 40 -17.99 -26.86 -20.12
CA ILE A 40 -18.15 -27.73 -21.27
C ILE A 40 -17.18 -28.92 -21.17
N GLU A 41 -15.89 -28.67 -20.92
CA GLU A 41 -14.85 -29.70 -20.89
C GLU A 41 -15.02 -30.68 -19.70
N GLU A 42 -15.30 -30.14 -18.50
CA GLU A 42 -15.28 -30.94 -17.26
C GLU A 42 -16.68 -31.47 -16.86
N HIS A 43 -17.76 -30.82 -17.33
CA HIS A 43 -19.14 -31.12 -16.90
C HIS A 43 -20.12 -31.33 -18.06
N GLY A 44 -19.66 -31.27 -19.32
CA GLY A 44 -20.53 -31.54 -20.50
C GLY A 44 -21.62 -30.48 -20.69
N ALA A 45 -21.40 -29.24 -20.29
CA ALA A 45 -22.42 -28.18 -20.27
C ALA A 45 -22.62 -27.51 -21.66
N GLU A 46 -22.71 -28.27 -22.72
CA GLU A 46 -22.78 -27.78 -24.12
C GLU A 46 -24.02 -26.91 -24.39
N GLU A 47 -25.11 -27.13 -23.65
CA GLU A 47 -26.35 -26.36 -23.79
C GLU A 47 -26.35 -24.97 -23.16
N LEU A 48 -25.29 -24.60 -22.43
CA LEU A 48 -25.23 -23.32 -21.77
C LEU A 48 -24.81 -22.19 -22.72
N SER A 49 -25.59 -21.14 -22.74
CA SER A 49 -25.22 -19.95 -23.49
C SER A 49 -24.17 -19.10 -22.69
N TYR A 50 -23.25 -18.49 -23.43
CA TYR A 50 -22.27 -17.57 -22.83
C TYR A 50 -22.92 -16.43 -22.02
N SER A 51 -24.06 -15.89 -22.52
CA SER A 51 -24.76 -14.80 -21.83
C SER A 51 -25.26 -15.22 -20.45
N THR A 52 -25.80 -16.44 -20.33
CA THR A 52 -26.28 -16.98 -19.05
C THR A 52 -25.14 -17.15 -18.04
N VAL A 53 -24.02 -17.72 -18.45
CA VAL A 53 -22.83 -17.90 -17.58
C VAL A 53 -22.23 -16.57 -17.22
N ARG A 54 -22.08 -15.63 -18.18
CA ARG A 54 -21.53 -14.28 -17.94
C ARG A 54 -22.35 -13.52 -16.90
N ASP A 55 -23.67 -13.53 -17.02
CA ASP A 55 -24.56 -12.78 -16.14
C ASP A 55 -24.54 -13.37 -14.72
N TYR A 56 -24.50 -14.68 -14.60
CA TYR A 56 -24.33 -15.35 -13.31
C TYR A 56 -22.97 -15.03 -12.67
N VAL A 57 -21.88 -15.20 -13.41
CA VAL A 57 -20.51 -14.92 -12.95
C VAL A 57 -20.38 -13.46 -12.46
N ARG A 58 -20.97 -12.50 -13.19
CA ARG A 58 -20.93 -11.09 -12.81
C ARG A 58 -21.58 -10.85 -11.44
N VAL A 59 -22.77 -11.40 -11.23
CA VAL A 59 -23.51 -11.21 -9.97
C VAL A 59 -22.85 -11.99 -8.82
N ARG A 60 -22.48 -13.24 -9.08
CA ARG A 60 -21.94 -14.12 -8.05
C ARG A 60 -20.55 -13.71 -7.58
N ARG A 61 -19.72 -13.22 -8.50
CA ARG A 61 -18.40 -12.66 -8.14
C ARG A 61 -18.52 -11.50 -7.18
N ALA A 62 -19.42 -10.56 -7.43
CA ALA A 62 -19.63 -9.43 -6.51
C ALA A 62 -20.10 -9.90 -5.12
N GLN A 63 -20.90 -10.96 -5.05
CA GLN A 63 -21.32 -11.55 -3.77
C GLN A 63 -20.16 -12.20 -3.03
N ILE A 64 -19.35 -13.01 -3.74
CA ILE A 64 -18.17 -13.68 -3.17
C ILE A 64 -17.15 -12.66 -2.70
N ASP A 65 -16.90 -11.58 -3.46
CA ASP A 65 -15.97 -10.51 -3.06
C ASP A 65 -16.45 -9.83 -1.77
N VAL A 66 -17.76 -9.57 -1.63
CA VAL A 66 -18.34 -9.02 -0.38
C VAL A 66 -18.23 -10.02 0.77
N GLU A 67 -18.52 -11.31 0.54
CA GLU A 67 -18.38 -12.36 1.55
C GLU A 67 -16.91 -12.55 1.98
N ALA A 68 -15.97 -12.49 1.03
CA ALA A 68 -14.53 -12.56 1.29
C ALA A 68 -14.02 -11.32 2.05
N ALA A 69 -14.45 -10.12 1.67
CA ALA A 69 -14.09 -8.89 2.35
C ALA A 69 -14.57 -8.87 3.81
N ARG A 70 -15.79 -9.39 4.08
CA ARG A 70 -16.28 -9.55 5.46
C ARG A 70 -15.43 -10.48 6.32
N ARG A 71 -14.70 -11.41 5.71
CA ARG A 71 -13.78 -12.33 6.42
C ARG A 71 -12.38 -11.75 6.65
N VAL A 72 -12.02 -10.68 5.94
CA VAL A 72 -10.64 -10.12 5.93
C VAL A 72 -10.55 -8.76 6.63
N GLU A 73 -11.66 -8.12 6.98
CA GLU A 73 -11.63 -6.91 7.80
C GLU A 73 -11.27 -7.22 9.26
N VAL A 74 -10.03 -7.61 9.47
CA VAL A 74 -9.41 -7.47 10.80
C VAL A 74 -8.83 -6.05 10.85
N PHE A 75 -9.61 -5.08 11.27
CA PHE A 75 -9.11 -3.79 11.70
C PHE A 75 -8.33 -4.03 12.99
N VAL A 76 -7.01 -3.97 12.92
CA VAL A 76 -6.18 -3.80 14.11
C VAL A 76 -6.14 -2.30 14.39
N PRO A 77 -6.80 -1.80 15.44
CA PRO A 77 -6.73 -0.39 15.80
C PRO A 77 -5.26 -0.05 16.05
N GLN A 78 -4.75 0.96 15.34
CA GLN A 78 -3.43 1.51 15.64
C GLN A 78 -3.61 2.55 16.74
N GLU A 79 -3.11 2.27 17.92
CA GLU A 79 -3.08 3.21 19.03
C GLU A 79 -1.72 3.93 19.05
N HIS A 80 -1.73 5.23 18.85
CA HIS A 80 -0.55 6.08 18.93
C HIS A 80 -0.62 6.92 20.20
N GLY A 81 0.37 6.77 21.09
CA GLY A 81 0.52 7.63 22.26
C GLY A 81 0.96 9.06 21.87
N PRO A 82 0.63 10.08 22.68
CA PRO A 82 1.11 11.45 22.44
C PRO A 82 2.64 11.50 22.35
N GLY A 83 3.19 12.08 21.28
CA GLY A 83 4.63 12.20 21.08
C GLY A 83 5.39 10.87 20.91
N ALA A 84 4.69 9.73 20.77
CA ALA A 84 5.33 8.43 20.70
C ALA A 84 5.96 8.16 19.33
N GLU A 85 5.26 8.53 18.27
CA GLU A 85 5.61 8.13 16.91
C GLU A 85 5.47 9.29 15.93
N ALA A 86 6.31 9.29 14.92
CA ALA A 86 6.25 10.21 13.79
C ALA A 86 6.51 9.50 12.47
N GLU A 87 6.15 10.16 11.38
CA GLU A 87 6.43 9.77 10.01
C GLU A 87 7.19 10.89 9.31
N VAL A 88 8.17 10.51 8.50
CA VAL A 88 8.99 11.45 7.71
C VAL A 88 8.98 11.03 6.26
N ASP A 89 8.79 12.01 5.39
CA ASP A 89 8.80 11.84 3.94
C ASP A 89 9.41 13.05 3.24
N PHE A 90 9.85 12.84 2.00
CA PHE A 90 10.23 13.90 1.06
C PHE A 90 9.34 13.83 -0.17
N ASP A 91 8.74 14.96 -0.51
CA ASP A 91 7.95 15.10 -1.73
C ASP A 91 8.54 16.19 -2.65
N GLU A 92 8.32 16.05 -3.95
CA GLU A 92 8.78 17.03 -4.94
C GLU A 92 7.71 18.10 -5.16
N LEU A 93 8.12 19.37 -5.16
CA LEU A 93 7.23 20.48 -5.48
C LEU A 93 7.92 21.54 -6.36
N TRP A 94 7.09 22.36 -7.00
CA TRP A 94 7.58 23.48 -7.78
C TRP A 94 7.17 24.78 -7.08
N VAL A 95 8.15 25.64 -6.85
CA VAL A 95 7.96 26.98 -6.26
C VAL A 95 8.42 28.05 -7.24
N VAL A 96 7.93 29.26 -7.09
CA VAL A 96 8.43 30.41 -7.84
C VAL A 96 9.36 31.21 -6.94
N LEU A 97 10.65 31.17 -7.23
CA LEU A 97 11.68 31.94 -6.53
C LEU A 97 12.17 33.05 -7.45
N ASN A 98 11.99 34.30 -7.01
CA ASN A 98 12.38 35.49 -7.80
C ASN A 98 11.84 35.45 -9.26
N GLY A 99 10.61 34.99 -9.44
CA GLY A 99 9.98 34.89 -10.76
C GLY A 99 10.37 33.64 -11.57
N VAL A 100 11.27 32.81 -11.07
CA VAL A 100 11.71 31.58 -11.75
C VAL A 100 11.05 30.35 -11.14
N LYS A 101 10.41 29.53 -11.97
CA LYS A 101 9.84 28.24 -11.54
C LYS A 101 10.97 27.26 -11.21
N THR A 102 11.10 26.93 -9.95
CA THR A 102 12.20 26.13 -9.40
C THR A 102 11.67 24.86 -8.76
N LYS A 103 12.28 23.72 -9.11
CA LYS A 103 12.01 22.42 -8.45
C LYS A 103 12.67 22.41 -7.09
N CYS A 104 11.91 22.07 -6.06
CA CYS A 104 12.37 21.91 -4.69
C CYS A 104 11.86 20.60 -4.10
N HIS A 105 12.33 20.29 -2.90
CA HIS A 105 11.93 19.12 -2.14
C HIS A 105 11.36 19.55 -0.79
N MET A 106 10.18 19.05 -0.47
CA MET A 106 9.51 19.33 0.79
C MET A 106 9.76 18.17 1.76
N PHE A 107 10.49 18.46 2.82
CA PHE A 107 10.58 17.60 3.98
C PHE A 107 9.29 17.73 4.80
N VAL A 108 8.67 16.61 5.12
CA VAL A 108 7.46 16.52 5.94
C VAL A 108 7.77 15.66 7.15
N PHE A 109 7.57 16.20 8.34
CA PHE A 109 7.61 15.46 9.60
C PHE A 109 6.24 15.54 10.25
N ARG A 110 5.58 14.41 10.50
CA ARG A 110 4.22 14.36 11.04
C ARG A 110 4.13 13.45 12.26
N LEU A 111 3.60 13.97 13.37
CA LEU A 111 3.27 13.17 14.55
C LEU A 111 2.07 12.27 14.28
N SER A 112 2.20 10.97 14.56
CA SER A 112 1.15 9.97 14.22
C SER A 112 -0.12 10.15 15.05
N GLN A 113 -0.02 10.59 16.32
CA GLN A 113 -1.19 10.76 17.19
C GLN A 113 -1.98 12.04 16.90
N SER A 114 -1.30 13.19 16.86
CA SER A 114 -1.97 14.49 16.72
C SER A 114 -2.18 14.93 15.28
N GLY A 115 -1.44 14.31 14.33
CA GLY A 115 -1.39 14.78 12.96
C GLY A 115 -0.66 16.12 12.77
N LYS A 116 -0.06 16.70 13.84
CA LYS A 116 0.74 17.92 13.72
C LYS A 116 1.88 17.65 12.74
N ALA A 117 1.98 18.46 11.68
CA ALA A 117 2.97 18.32 10.64
C ALA A 117 3.85 19.58 10.55
N ILE A 118 5.14 19.37 10.38
CA ILE A 118 6.16 20.36 10.13
C ILE A 118 6.63 20.20 8.70
N HIS A 119 6.64 21.28 7.93
CA HIS A 119 7.06 21.29 6.54
C HIS A 119 8.25 22.22 6.37
N ARG A 120 9.27 21.75 5.65
CA ARG A 120 10.43 22.56 5.23
C ARG A 120 10.71 22.31 3.76
N ILE A 121 11.11 23.37 3.07
CA ILE A 121 11.41 23.30 1.64
C ILE A 121 12.91 23.45 1.44
N TYR A 122 13.49 22.52 0.71
CA TYR A 122 14.92 22.47 0.42
C TYR A 122 15.18 22.42 -1.09
N PRO A 123 16.31 22.95 -1.56
CA PRO A 123 16.68 22.84 -2.97
C PRO A 123 17.00 21.40 -3.39
N THR A 124 17.37 20.54 -2.43
CA THR A 124 17.72 19.12 -2.66
C THR A 124 17.15 18.25 -1.54
N GLN A 125 17.04 16.95 -1.79
CA GLN A 125 16.75 15.93 -0.79
C GLN A 125 18.05 15.25 -0.27
N ALA A 126 19.16 16.00 -0.23
CA ALA A 126 20.42 15.49 0.26
C ALA A 126 20.42 15.23 1.76
N GLN A 127 21.45 14.56 2.26
CA GLN A 127 21.55 14.18 3.67
C GLN A 127 21.50 15.40 4.61
N GLU A 128 22.10 16.52 4.20
CA GLU A 128 22.09 17.76 4.99
C GLU A 128 20.65 18.27 5.19
N ALA A 129 19.86 18.37 4.13
CA ALA A 129 18.46 18.78 4.21
C ALA A 129 17.63 17.80 5.08
N PHE A 130 17.93 16.51 4.99
CA PHE A 130 17.28 15.48 5.80
C PHE A 130 17.59 15.65 7.30
N LEU A 131 18.85 15.84 7.67
CA LEU A 131 19.25 16.05 9.07
C LEU A 131 18.73 17.38 9.62
N GLU A 132 18.86 18.47 8.85
CA GLU A 132 18.34 19.78 9.22
C GLU A 132 16.83 19.77 9.42
N GLY A 133 16.08 19.10 8.50
CA GLY A 133 14.64 18.92 8.62
C GLY A 133 14.22 18.28 9.93
N HIS A 134 14.96 17.28 10.41
CA HIS A 134 14.72 16.66 11.71
C HIS A 134 15.00 17.63 12.86
N ILE A 135 16.13 18.35 12.82
CA ILE A 135 16.48 19.32 13.87
C ILE A 135 15.38 20.37 14.01
N GLU A 136 14.95 20.94 12.88
CA GLU A 136 13.89 21.94 12.86
C GLU A 136 12.54 21.35 13.37
N ALA A 137 12.22 20.11 12.98
CA ALA A 137 11.02 19.45 13.46
C ALA A 137 11.08 19.19 14.98
N PHE A 138 12.18 18.69 15.51
CA PHE A 138 12.36 18.45 16.95
C PHE A 138 12.28 19.73 17.76
N ASN A 139 12.86 20.81 17.27
CA ASN A 139 12.76 22.14 17.91
C ASN A 139 11.30 22.61 17.93
N GLU A 140 10.57 22.48 16.84
CA GLU A 140 9.19 22.98 16.74
C GLU A 140 8.16 22.15 17.53
N ILE A 141 8.39 20.83 17.68
CA ILE A 141 7.53 19.98 18.52
C ILE A 141 7.95 20.00 19.99
N GLY A 142 9.15 20.53 20.31
CA GLY A 142 9.68 20.61 21.67
C GLY A 142 10.29 19.30 22.19
N GLY A 143 10.77 18.42 21.32
CA GLY A 143 11.36 17.15 21.70
C GLY A 143 11.51 16.16 20.54
N VAL A 144 11.81 14.90 20.87
CA VAL A 144 11.99 13.80 19.94
C VAL A 144 10.93 12.73 20.21
N PRO A 145 10.33 12.09 19.19
CA PRO A 145 9.41 10.97 19.39
C PRO A 145 10.07 9.84 20.23
N VAL A 146 9.35 9.38 21.26
CA VAL A 146 9.96 8.49 22.28
C VAL A 146 9.97 7.02 21.90
N ARG A 147 9.31 6.61 20.82
CA ARG A 147 9.28 5.20 20.37
C ARG A 147 10.00 5.00 19.07
N HIS A 148 9.49 5.58 17.98
CA HIS A 148 10.12 5.44 16.66
C HIS A 148 9.65 6.52 15.67
N ILE A 149 10.48 6.76 14.68
CA ILE A 149 10.16 7.56 13.50
C ILE A 149 10.14 6.63 12.30
N ARG A 150 9.03 6.63 11.56
CA ARG A 150 8.86 5.85 10.32
C ARG A 150 9.33 6.68 9.14
N TYR A 151 9.97 6.00 8.22
CA TYR A 151 10.49 6.61 7.01
C TYR A 151 10.01 5.85 5.78
N ASP A 152 9.50 6.54 4.79
CA ASP A 152 9.29 5.98 3.48
C ASP A 152 10.50 6.33 2.58
N ASN A 153 11.10 5.28 2.00
CA ASN A 153 12.16 5.37 0.98
C ASN A 153 13.41 6.24 1.30
N LEU A 154 14.10 5.91 2.37
CA LEU A 154 15.26 6.63 2.96
C LEU A 154 16.57 6.54 2.16
N THR A 155 16.65 7.07 0.95
CA THR A 155 17.92 7.13 0.21
C THR A 155 18.94 8.06 0.87
N SER A 156 18.50 9.12 1.57
CA SER A 156 19.36 10.09 2.25
C SER A 156 20.03 9.55 3.51
N ALA A 157 19.47 8.49 4.13
CA ALA A 157 20.04 7.87 5.34
C ALA A 157 20.77 6.55 5.04
N VAL A 158 20.67 6.02 3.81
CA VAL A 158 21.24 4.74 3.41
C VAL A 158 22.36 4.94 2.39
N THR A 159 23.56 4.45 2.70
CA THR A 159 24.73 4.60 1.83
C THR A 159 24.73 3.61 0.66
N ALA A 160 24.18 2.41 0.86
CA ALA A 160 24.13 1.37 -0.17
C ALA A 160 23.01 0.36 0.08
N VAL A 161 22.43 -0.13 -1.00
CA VAL A 161 21.58 -1.34 -1.01
C VAL A 161 22.46 -2.47 -1.55
N VAL A 162 22.88 -3.38 -0.69
CA VAL A 162 23.62 -4.57 -1.11
C VAL A 162 22.62 -5.57 -1.71
N PHE A 163 22.74 -5.81 -3.01
CA PHE A 163 21.97 -6.83 -3.72
C PHE A 163 22.52 -8.23 -3.41
N GLY A 164 21.76 -9.03 -2.68
CA GLY A 164 22.05 -10.42 -2.35
C GLY A 164 20.76 -11.10 -1.90
N GLN A 165 20.84 -12.39 -1.49
CA GLN A 165 19.68 -13.14 -0.97
C GLN A 165 19.05 -12.52 0.29
N SER A 166 19.75 -11.62 0.98
CA SER A 166 19.21 -10.74 2.02
C SER A 166 19.44 -9.28 1.61
N ARG A 167 18.37 -8.50 1.46
CA ARG A 167 18.45 -7.04 1.28
C ARG A 167 18.99 -6.42 2.58
N GLN A 168 20.30 -6.32 2.74
CA GLN A 168 20.90 -5.56 3.84
C GLN A 168 21.04 -4.09 3.39
N ARG A 169 20.40 -3.20 4.12
CA ARG A 169 20.60 -1.75 4.01
C ARG A 169 21.71 -1.34 4.97
N GLN A 170 22.78 -0.78 4.45
CA GLN A 170 23.85 -0.21 5.28
C GLN A 170 23.49 1.25 5.55
N GLU A 171 23.31 1.60 6.80
CA GLU A 171 23.06 2.98 7.21
C GLU A 171 24.33 3.84 7.09
N ASN A 172 24.15 5.12 6.79
CA ASN A 172 25.23 6.08 6.75
C ASN A 172 25.72 6.38 8.17
N ASP A 173 27.03 6.46 8.39
CA ASP A 173 27.63 6.71 9.71
C ASP A 173 27.14 8.02 10.35
N ARG A 174 26.98 9.09 9.56
CA ARG A 174 26.43 10.37 10.04
C ARG A 174 25.00 10.22 10.54
N TRP A 175 24.19 9.38 9.88
CA TRP A 175 22.84 9.08 10.31
C TRP A 175 22.81 8.26 11.60
N VAL A 176 23.69 7.29 11.75
CA VAL A 176 23.85 6.51 12.98
C VAL A 176 24.22 7.41 14.16
N LEU A 177 25.20 8.31 13.95
CA LEU A 177 25.59 9.29 14.96
C LEU A 177 24.45 10.25 15.32
N PHE A 178 23.68 10.70 14.33
CA PHE A 178 22.53 11.56 14.53
C PHE A 178 21.45 10.89 15.39
N LYS A 179 21.06 9.65 15.04
CA LYS A 179 20.11 8.87 15.84
C LYS A 179 20.61 8.68 17.28
N SER A 180 21.88 8.33 17.44
CA SER A 180 22.47 8.15 18.76
C SER A 180 22.46 9.44 19.59
N HIS A 181 22.69 10.60 18.96
CA HIS A 181 22.66 11.90 19.65
C HIS A 181 21.27 12.26 20.16
N TYR A 182 20.24 12.03 19.35
CA TYR A 182 18.85 12.37 19.69
C TYR A 182 18.11 11.25 20.43
N GLY A 183 18.62 10.02 20.45
CA GLY A 183 18.12 8.89 21.23
C GLY A 183 16.84 8.24 20.67
N PHE A 184 16.69 8.14 19.32
CA PHE A 184 15.53 7.51 18.68
C PHE A 184 15.90 6.41 17.70
#